data_0aa3863f0fb1fb3dbe8e59db6e6b5ac1
#
_entry.id   0aa3863f0fb1fb3dbe8e59db6e6b5ac1
#
_cell.length_a   1.000
_cell.length_b   1.000
_cell.length_c   1.000
_cell.angle_alpha   90.00
_cell.angle_beta   90.00
_cell.angle_gamma   90.00
#
_symmetry.space_group_name_H-M   'P 1'
#
loop_
_entity.id
_entity.type
_entity.pdbx_description
1 polymer ?
#
loop_
_entity_poly.entity_id
_entity_poly.type
_entity_poly.pdbx_seq_one_letter_code
_entity_poly.pdbx_strand_id
1 'polypeptide(L)'
;MPKALIICAGGMSSSLIAKKTATLLNEQGFAIEMNAVGVPEGGKKIANAEYDLYLISPQTKMHYKQFEEAAKKVNKPIVQIPPQAYIPIPMGIEKMAQLVKDNL
;
A
#
# COMPACT_ATOMS: atom_id res chain seq x y z
N MET A 1 -4.62 -8.34 -13.38
CA MET A 1 -5.04 -7.94 -12.02
C MET A 1 -4.01 -7.00 -11.44
N PRO A 2 -4.38 -5.77 -11.08
CA PRO A 2 -3.43 -4.84 -10.46
C PRO A 2 -2.97 -5.35 -9.10
N LYS A 3 -1.77 -4.91 -8.71
CA LYS A 3 -1.13 -5.31 -7.46
C LYS A 3 -0.70 -4.06 -6.70
N ALA A 4 -1.05 -3.99 -5.42
CA ALA A 4 -0.64 -2.88 -4.56
C ALA A 4 0.14 -3.41 -3.35
N LEU A 5 1.12 -2.65 -2.92
CA LEU A 5 2.00 -3.03 -1.81
C LEU A 5 1.99 -1.97 -0.72
N ILE A 6 1.72 -2.39 0.50
CA ILE A 6 1.88 -1.54 1.68
C ILE A 6 3.29 -1.74 2.24
N ILE A 7 4.01 -0.64 2.45
CA ILE A 7 5.33 -0.69 3.08
C ILE A 7 5.20 -0.11 4.48
N CYS A 8 5.58 -0.89 5.49
CA CYS A 8 5.40 -0.53 6.89
C CYS A 8 6.67 -0.73 7.70
N ALA A 9 6.64 -0.32 8.96
CA ALA A 9 7.77 -0.50 9.87
C ALA A 9 8.01 -1.96 10.24
N GLY A 10 7.02 -2.80 9.98
CA GLY A 10 7.03 -4.20 10.39
C GLY A 10 5.86 -4.49 11.30
N GLY A 11 5.41 -5.73 11.32
CA GLY A 11 4.32 -6.13 12.17
C GLY A 11 3.14 -6.66 11.37
N MET A 12 2.21 -7.29 12.08
CA MET A 12 1.13 -8.05 11.45
C MET A 12 -0.05 -7.21 11.02
N SER A 13 -0.19 -5.98 11.57
CA SER A 13 -1.37 -5.16 11.28
C SER A 13 -1.42 -4.71 9.81
N SER A 14 -0.27 -4.45 9.20
CA SER A 14 -0.26 -4.06 7.79
C SER A 14 -0.71 -5.19 6.88
N SER A 15 -0.31 -6.43 7.18
CA SER A 15 -0.77 -7.59 6.42
C SER A 15 -2.27 -7.79 6.56
N LEU A 16 -2.80 -7.59 7.75
CA LEU A 16 -4.24 -7.68 7.99
C LEU A 16 -4.99 -6.60 7.22
N ILE A 17 -4.48 -5.37 7.24
CA ILE A 17 -5.09 -4.26 6.52
C ILE A 17 -5.08 -4.54 5.02
N ALA A 18 -3.95 -5.01 4.48
CA ALA A 18 -3.85 -5.36 3.07
C ALA A 18 -4.89 -6.42 2.69
N LYS A 19 -5.00 -7.47 3.49
CA LYS A 19 -5.95 -8.55 3.23
C LYS A 19 -7.40 -8.07 3.27
N LYS A 20 -7.76 -7.30 4.29
CA LYS A 20 -9.12 -6.78 4.44
C LYS A 20 -9.47 -5.81 3.30
N THR A 21 -8.52 -4.97 2.91
CA THR A 21 -8.74 -4.01 1.82
C THR A 21 -8.94 -4.73 0.50
N ALA A 22 -8.09 -5.72 0.22
CA ALA A 22 -8.24 -6.51 -1.01
C ALA A 22 -9.57 -7.24 -1.05
N THR A 23 -9.99 -7.82 0.08
CA THR A 23 -11.29 -8.49 0.17
C THR A 23 -12.43 -7.53 -0.15
N LEU A 24 -12.42 -6.35 0.46
CA LEU A 24 -13.46 -5.34 0.21
C LEU A 24 -13.48 -4.93 -1.27
N LEU A 25 -12.33 -4.63 -1.84
CA LEU A 25 -12.25 -4.20 -3.24
C LEU A 25 -12.73 -5.29 -4.19
N ASN A 26 -12.35 -6.54 -3.95
CA ASN A 26 -12.81 -7.65 -4.77
C ASN A 26 -14.33 -7.84 -4.66
N GLU A 27 -14.90 -7.66 -3.47
CA GLU A 27 -16.35 -7.69 -3.29
C GLU A 27 -17.07 -6.57 -4.06
N GLN A 28 -16.40 -5.44 -4.25
CA GLN A 28 -16.93 -4.32 -5.02
C GLN A 28 -16.71 -4.47 -6.53
N GLY A 29 -16.18 -5.60 -6.97
CA GLY A 29 -15.90 -5.84 -8.37
C GLY A 29 -14.59 -5.26 -8.87
N PHE A 30 -13.74 -4.76 -7.97
CA PHE A 30 -12.42 -4.23 -8.29
C PHE A 30 -11.38 -5.29 -7.97
N ALA A 31 -11.04 -6.10 -8.95
CA ALA A 31 -10.08 -7.20 -8.75
C ALA A 31 -8.69 -6.65 -8.48
N ILE A 32 -8.08 -7.05 -7.35
CA ILE A 32 -6.78 -6.56 -6.94
C ILE A 32 -6.10 -7.58 -6.02
N GLU A 33 -4.77 -7.59 -6.08
CA GLU A 33 -3.93 -8.31 -5.12
C GLU A 33 -3.22 -7.27 -4.26
N MET A 34 -3.25 -7.44 -2.93
CA MET A 34 -2.55 -6.53 -2.02
C MET A 34 -1.69 -7.32 -1.06
N ASN A 35 -0.48 -6.81 -0.81
CA ASN A 35 0.47 -7.40 0.11
C ASN A 35 1.08 -6.31 0.98
N ALA A 36 1.82 -6.72 2.00
CA ALA A 36 2.53 -5.80 2.89
C ALA A 36 3.93 -6.32 3.18
N VAL A 37 4.90 -5.42 3.24
CA VAL A 37 6.28 -5.76 3.57
C VAL A 37 6.87 -4.69 4.49
N GLY A 38 8.01 -5.01 5.11
CA GLY A 38 8.74 -4.04 5.92
C GLY A 38 9.60 -3.13 5.05
N VAL A 39 10.13 -2.08 5.69
CA VAL A 39 10.96 -1.08 5.01
C VAL A 39 12.15 -1.71 4.25
N PRO A 40 12.92 -2.66 4.84
CA PRO A 40 14.05 -3.22 4.09
C PRO A 40 13.66 -3.91 2.78
N GLU A 41 12.52 -4.60 2.76
CA GLU A 41 12.05 -5.28 1.57
C GLU A 41 11.36 -4.34 0.59
N GLY A 42 10.77 -3.26 1.12
CA GLY A 42 10.03 -2.28 0.31
C GLY A 42 10.87 -1.69 -0.80
N GLY A 43 12.09 -1.29 -0.48
CA GLY A 43 12.99 -0.72 -1.49
C GLY A 43 13.29 -1.68 -2.62
N LYS A 44 13.49 -2.95 -2.31
CA LYS A 44 13.74 -3.98 -3.32
C LYS A 44 12.53 -4.20 -4.20
N LYS A 45 11.33 -4.20 -3.61
CA LYS A 45 10.09 -4.40 -4.37
C LYS A 45 9.84 -3.24 -5.32
N ILE A 46 10.11 -2.01 -4.90
CA ILE A 46 9.99 -0.85 -5.77
C ILE A 46 10.99 -0.95 -6.92
N ALA A 47 12.25 -1.26 -6.62
CA ALA A 47 13.29 -1.35 -7.64
C ALA A 47 12.95 -2.39 -8.71
N ASN A 48 12.31 -3.49 -8.31
CA ASN A 48 11.89 -4.54 -9.23
C ASN A 48 10.59 -4.22 -9.97
N ALA A 49 9.92 -3.12 -9.61
CA ALA A 49 8.66 -2.68 -10.22
C ALA A 49 7.59 -3.78 -10.24
N GLU A 50 7.53 -4.57 -9.16
CA GLU A 50 6.63 -5.73 -9.09
C GLU A 50 5.17 -5.35 -8.85
N TYR A 51 4.91 -4.12 -8.40
CA TYR A 51 3.57 -3.66 -8.03
C TYR A 51 3.16 -2.44 -8.84
N ASP A 52 1.87 -2.22 -8.94
CA ASP A 52 1.31 -1.09 -9.69
C ASP A 52 1.11 0.14 -8.82
N LEU A 53 1.09 -0.03 -7.50
CA LEU A 53 0.92 1.06 -6.54
C LEU A 53 1.65 0.70 -5.25
N TYR A 54 2.36 1.68 -4.70
CA TYR A 54 3.02 1.55 -3.41
C TYR A 54 2.39 2.50 -2.40
N LEU A 55 2.13 2.00 -1.19
CA LEU A 55 1.46 2.76 -0.14
C LEU A 55 2.35 2.74 1.10
N ILE A 56 2.73 3.91 1.58
CA ILE A 56 3.65 4.06 2.71
C ILE A 56 2.85 4.29 3.98
N SER A 57 3.08 3.44 4.99
CA SER A 57 2.35 3.54 6.26
C SER A 57 2.71 4.83 7.01
N PRO A 58 1.82 5.33 7.87
CA PRO A 58 2.12 6.53 8.65
C PRO A 58 3.36 6.41 9.52
N GLN A 59 3.68 5.19 9.98
CA GLN A 59 4.84 4.94 10.84
C GLN A 59 6.16 5.00 10.09
N THR A 60 6.13 4.94 8.76
CA THR A 60 7.33 4.95 7.93
C THR A 60 7.42 6.18 7.06
N LYS A 61 6.68 7.24 7.38
CA LYS A 61 6.66 8.46 6.57
C LYS A 61 8.04 9.11 6.44
N MET A 62 8.92 8.88 7.40
CA MET A 62 10.29 9.40 7.35
C MET A 62 11.09 8.83 6.17
N HIS A 63 10.68 7.69 5.65
CA HIS A 63 11.32 7.06 4.51
C HIS A 63 10.63 7.39 3.19
N TYR A 64 9.54 8.16 3.22
CA TYR A 64 8.72 8.38 2.04
C TYR A 64 9.50 8.98 0.88
N LYS A 65 10.31 9.99 1.15
CA LYS A 65 11.07 10.67 0.08
C LYS A 65 12.00 9.70 -0.64
N GLN A 66 12.65 8.83 0.11
CA GLN A 66 13.54 7.81 -0.45
C GLN A 66 12.78 6.85 -1.36
N PHE A 67 11.62 6.38 -0.89
CA PHE A 67 10.78 5.49 -1.68
C PHE A 67 10.16 6.20 -2.88
N GLU A 68 9.81 7.47 -2.72
CA GLU A 68 9.26 8.26 -3.81
C GLU A 68 10.26 8.37 -4.96
N GLU A 69 11.51 8.63 -4.64
CA GLU A 69 12.57 8.70 -5.66
C GLU A 69 12.74 7.35 -6.37
N ALA A 70 12.70 6.26 -5.61
CA ALA A 70 12.81 4.92 -6.20
C ALA A 70 11.62 4.61 -7.11
N ALA A 71 10.41 4.99 -6.70
CA ALA A 71 9.20 4.76 -7.50
C ALA A 71 9.21 5.57 -8.80
N LYS A 72 9.73 6.80 -8.76
CA LYS A 72 9.86 7.63 -9.95
C LYS A 72 10.77 6.99 -10.99
N LYS A 73 11.83 6.33 -10.55
CA LYS A 73 12.76 5.66 -11.46
C LYS A 73 12.11 4.53 -12.26
N VAL A 74 11.07 3.93 -11.72
CA VAL A 74 10.36 2.84 -12.39
C VAL A 74 8.96 3.25 -12.87
N ASN A 75 8.63 4.53 -12.79
CA ASN A 75 7.34 5.08 -13.24
C ASN A 75 6.14 4.44 -12.57
N LYS A 76 6.22 4.23 -11.25
CA LYS A 76 5.11 3.68 -10.48
C LYS A 76 4.59 4.69 -9.47
N PRO A 77 3.27 4.77 -9.26
CA PRO A 77 2.71 5.68 -8.27
C PRO A 77 3.02 5.22 -6.85
N ILE A 78 3.25 6.19 -5.97
CA ILE A 78 3.46 5.95 -4.56
C ILE A 78 2.72 7.03 -3.78
N VAL A 79 2.05 6.64 -2.69
CA VAL A 79 1.27 7.55 -1.88
C VAL A 79 1.52 7.27 -0.40
N GLN A 80 1.28 8.29 0.43
CA GLN A 80 1.28 8.13 1.87
C GLN A 80 -0.11 7.74 2.34
N ILE A 81 -0.18 6.78 3.26
CA ILE A 81 -1.45 6.36 3.85
C ILE A 81 -1.77 7.33 4.99
N PRO A 82 -2.92 8.02 4.95
CA PRO A 82 -3.32 8.83 6.09
C PRO A 82 -3.64 7.94 7.29
N PRO A 83 -3.39 8.42 8.53
CA PRO A 83 -3.62 7.58 9.72
C PRO A 83 -5.03 7.01 9.80
N GLN A 84 -6.03 7.74 9.32
CA GLN A 84 -7.43 7.30 9.36
C GLN A 84 -7.69 6.08 8.48
N ALA A 85 -6.87 5.88 7.46
CA ALA A 85 -6.99 4.73 6.54
C ALA A 85 -6.13 3.55 6.99
N TYR A 86 -5.34 3.71 8.05
CA TYR A 86 -4.44 2.66 8.53
C TYR A 86 -4.94 2.04 9.83
N ILE A 87 -6.23 1.73 9.87
CA ILE A 87 -6.89 1.14 11.03
C ILE A 87 -7.69 -0.07 10.53
N PRO A 88 -7.53 -1.26 11.12
CA PRO A 88 -8.19 -2.48 10.63
C PRO A 88 -9.65 -2.60 11.09
N ILE A 89 -10.40 -1.52 10.99
CA ILE A 89 -11.85 -1.48 11.26
C ILE A 89 -12.55 -1.06 9.97
N PRO A 90 -13.87 -1.31 9.83
CA PRO A 90 -14.57 -1.05 8.55
C PRO A 90 -14.34 0.34 7.97
N MET A 91 -14.45 1.38 8.78
CA MET A 91 -14.26 2.75 8.30
C MET A 91 -12.84 2.98 7.76
N GLY A 92 -11.82 2.47 8.46
CA GLY A 92 -10.44 2.61 8.01
C GLY A 92 -10.18 1.82 6.73
N ILE A 93 -10.72 0.62 6.64
CA ILE A 93 -10.58 -0.22 5.45
C ILE A 93 -11.26 0.41 4.24
N GLU A 94 -12.42 1.03 4.43
CA GLU A 94 -13.11 1.74 3.35
C GLU A 94 -12.27 2.91 2.83
N LYS A 95 -11.63 3.66 3.73
CA LYS A 95 -10.76 4.77 3.35
C LYS A 95 -9.53 4.28 2.61
N MET A 96 -8.94 3.17 3.06
CA MET A 96 -7.81 2.57 2.37
C MET A 96 -8.22 2.10 0.96
N ALA A 97 -9.38 1.46 0.83
CA ALA A 97 -9.89 1.01 -0.45
C ALA A 97 -10.07 2.19 -1.41
N GLN A 98 -10.61 3.30 -0.92
CA GLN A 98 -10.78 4.50 -1.74
C GLN A 98 -9.43 5.08 -2.18
N LEU A 99 -8.45 5.11 -1.28
CA LEU A 99 -7.11 5.57 -1.60
C LEU A 99 -6.49 4.74 -2.73
N VAL A 100 -6.66 3.43 -2.65
CA VAL A 100 -6.15 2.52 -3.68
C VAL A 100 -6.83 2.79 -5.02
N LYS A 101 -8.16 2.89 -5.03
CA LYS A 101 -8.90 3.15 -6.26
C LYS A 101 -8.53 4.48 -6.91
N ASP A 102 -8.30 5.51 -6.08
CA ASP A 102 -7.97 6.84 -6.58
C ASP A 102 -6.58 6.91 -7.23
N ASN A 103 -5.73 5.95 -6.95
CA ASN A 103 -4.34 5.98 -7.41
C ASN A 103 -3.98 4.84 -8.39
N LEU A 104 -4.96 4.06 -8.80
CA LEU A 104 -4.76 3.02 -9.82
C LEU A 104 -5.48 3.28 -11.15
#